data_98e254e9104c5c5737d8ee066f86ae23
#
_entry.id   98e254e9104c5c5737d8ee066f86ae23
#
_cell.length_a   1.000
_cell.length_b   1.000
_cell.length_c   1.000
_cell.angle_alpha   90.00
_cell.angle_beta   90.00
_cell.angle_gamma   90.00
#
_symmetry.space_group_name_H-M   'P 1'
#
loop_
_entity.id
_entity.type
_entity.pdbx_description
1 polymer ?
#
loop_
_entity_poly.entity_id
_entity_poly.type
_entity_poly.pdbx_seq_one_letter_code
_entity_poly.pdbx_strand_id
1 'polypeptide(L)'
;MIRVEALGKSFDNKKVLSDIDITFEAGKVNLIIGKSGSGKTVLRKSLIGLHSVTTGHIYYGDRDLTTMNSKQLKSLREEIGVVFQGGALFDSQTVLENVMFPLNLFSDLSYEEKRERALFCLHRVELNKAEDLYPSEISGGMKKPVSYTHL
;
A
#
# COMPACT_ATOMS: atom_id res chain seq x y z
N MET A 1 3.24 -8.88 -12.70
CA MET A 1 2.08 -9.82 -12.74
C MET A 1 1.91 -10.41 -11.36
N ILE A 2 0.67 -10.42 -10.84
CA ILE A 2 0.35 -11.10 -9.57
C ILE A 2 -0.62 -12.23 -9.90
N ARG A 3 -0.33 -13.45 -9.46
CA ARG A 3 -1.16 -14.63 -9.68
C ARG A 3 -1.60 -15.21 -8.34
N VAL A 4 -2.85 -15.53 -8.23
CA VAL A 4 -3.50 -16.10 -7.04
C VAL A 4 -4.07 -17.46 -7.40
N GLU A 5 -3.79 -18.48 -6.59
CA GLU A 5 -4.21 -19.86 -6.83
C GLU A 5 -4.90 -20.44 -5.59
N ALA A 6 -6.11 -20.93 -5.77
CA ALA A 6 -6.95 -21.59 -4.78
C ALA A 6 -6.99 -20.85 -3.42
N LEU A 7 -6.99 -19.50 -3.46
CA LEU A 7 -6.85 -18.68 -2.28
C LEU A 7 -8.07 -18.78 -1.37
N GLY A 8 -7.84 -19.16 -0.13
CA GLY A 8 -8.83 -19.16 0.93
C GLY A 8 -8.37 -18.35 2.14
N LYS A 9 -9.30 -17.62 2.75
CA LYS A 9 -9.09 -16.91 4.02
C LYS A 9 -10.26 -17.09 4.95
N SER A 10 -9.96 -17.57 6.16
CA SER A 10 -10.90 -17.63 7.27
C SER A 10 -10.40 -16.78 8.43
N PHE A 11 -11.33 -16.21 9.19
CA PHE A 11 -11.11 -15.60 10.50
C PHE A 11 -11.96 -16.38 11.48
N ASP A 12 -11.33 -16.92 12.50
CA ASP A 12 -11.93 -17.88 13.41
C ASP A 12 -12.63 -19.01 12.61
N ASN A 13 -13.93 -19.16 12.76
CA ASN A 13 -14.71 -20.17 12.02
C ASN A 13 -15.47 -19.61 10.81
N LYS A 14 -15.24 -18.31 10.46
CA LYS A 14 -15.92 -17.67 9.35
C LYS A 14 -15.04 -17.63 8.09
N LYS A 15 -15.43 -18.37 7.07
CA LYS A 15 -14.80 -18.34 5.76
C LYS A 15 -15.18 -17.06 5.01
N VAL A 16 -14.18 -16.26 4.60
CA VAL A 16 -14.38 -14.95 3.95
C VAL A 16 -13.97 -15.02 2.48
N LEU A 17 -12.90 -15.74 2.16
CA LEU A 17 -12.49 -16.02 0.79
C LEU A 17 -12.45 -17.55 0.61
N SER A 18 -12.86 -18.00 -0.56
CA SER A 18 -12.92 -19.43 -0.90
C SER A 18 -12.53 -19.64 -2.33
N ASP A 19 -11.48 -20.42 -2.54
CA ASP A 19 -11.09 -20.94 -3.84
C ASP A 19 -11.01 -19.84 -4.91
N ILE A 20 -10.24 -18.80 -4.62
CA ILE A 20 -10.06 -17.67 -5.52
C ILE A 20 -8.87 -17.93 -6.43
N ASP A 21 -9.13 -18.01 -7.73
CA ASP A 21 -8.15 -18.03 -8.79
C ASP A 21 -8.25 -16.76 -9.62
N ILE A 22 -7.18 -15.97 -9.67
CA ILE A 22 -7.15 -14.72 -10.40
C ILE A 22 -5.73 -14.32 -10.80
N THR A 23 -5.60 -13.69 -11.95
CA THR A 23 -4.35 -13.08 -12.41
C THR A 23 -4.53 -11.59 -12.60
N PHE A 24 -3.69 -10.80 -11.95
CA PHE A 24 -3.56 -9.37 -12.17
C PHE A 24 -2.44 -9.14 -13.18
N GLU A 25 -2.80 -8.69 -14.37
CA GLU A 25 -1.85 -8.51 -15.47
C GLU A 25 -0.97 -7.28 -15.23
N ALA A 26 0.32 -7.42 -15.53
CA ALA A 26 1.26 -6.30 -15.50
C ALA A 26 0.94 -5.27 -16.59
N GLY A 27 1.18 -3.98 -16.28
CA GLY A 27 0.97 -2.88 -17.23
C GLY A 27 -0.50 -2.56 -17.53
N LYS A 28 -1.44 -3.20 -16.82
CA LYS A 28 -2.89 -2.95 -16.98
C LYS A 28 -3.51 -2.48 -15.67
N VAL A 29 -4.62 -1.75 -15.80
CA VAL A 29 -5.50 -1.47 -14.67
C VAL A 29 -6.37 -2.69 -14.42
N ASN A 30 -6.24 -3.28 -13.23
CA ASN A 30 -7.02 -4.42 -12.79
C ASN A 30 -8.02 -3.94 -11.72
N LEU A 31 -9.30 -4.25 -11.87
CA LEU A 31 -10.36 -3.76 -11.00
C LEU A 31 -11.03 -4.92 -10.23
N ILE A 32 -11.09 -4.80 -8.91
CA ILE A 32 -11.84 -5.71 -8.04
C ILE A 32 -13.19 -5.08 -7.70
N ILE A 33 -14.28 -5.65 -8.21
CA ILE A 33 -15.66 -5.18 -7.97
C ILE A 33 -16.46 -6.22 -7.20
N GLY A 34 -17.49 -5.77 -6.51
CA GLY A 34 -18.39 -6.65 -5.75
C GLY A 34 -19.17 -5.89 -4.68
N LYS A 35 -20.16 -6.53 -4.11
CA LYS A 35 -21.01 -5.96 -3.03
C LYS A 35 -20.18 -5.64 -1.77
N SER A 36 -20.71 -4.76 -0.91
CA SER A 36 -20.13 -4.54 0.42
C SER A 36 -20.12 -5.86 1.20
N GLY A 37 -19.02 -6.12 1.93
CA GLY A 37 -18.85 -7.37 2.68
C GLY A 37 -18.44 -8.60 1.86
N SER A 38 -18.24 -8.51 0.54
CA SER A 38 -17.87 -9.65 -0.31
C SER A 38 -16.39 -10.07 -0.22
N GLY A 39 -15.62 -9.55 0.73
CA GLY A 39 -14.22 -9.96 0.92
C GLY A 39 -13.17 -9.16 0.14
N LYS A 40 -13.54 -8.13 -0.66
CA LYS A 40 -12.58 -7.34 -1.46
C LYS A 40 -11.42 -6.77 -0.64
N THR A 41 -11.73 -6.20 0.53
CA THR A 41 -10.72 -5.65 1.43
C THR A 41 -9.80 -6.74 1.99
N VAL A 42 -10.35 -7.91 2.28
CA VAL A 42 -9.58 -9.07 2.76
C VAL A 42 -8.66 -9.57 1.66
N LEU A 43 -9.17 -9.73 0.43
CA LEU A 43 -8.37 -10.11 -0.73
C LEU A 43 -7.21 -9.11 -0.93
N ARG A 44 -7.50 -7.81 -1.01
CA ARG A 44 -6.47 -6.78 -1.18
C ARG A 44 -5.41 -6.81 -0.07
N LYS A 45 -5.82 -6.96 1.20
CA LYS A 45 -4.87 -7.07 2.32
C LYS A 45 -4.05 -8.36 2.28
N SER A 46 -4.61 -9.45 1.78
CA SER A 46 -3.87 -10.70 1.56
C SER A 46 -2.85 -10.55 0.44
N LEU A 47 -3.21 -9.89 -0.67
CA LEU A 47 -2.29 -9.64 -1.79
C LEU A 47 -1.01 -8.91 -1.36
N ILE A 48 -1.08 -8.00 -0.42
CA ILE A 48 0.09 -7.25 0.09
C ILE A 48 0.69 -7.86 1.37
N GLY A 49 0.25 -9.05 1.74
CA GLY A 49 0.76 -9.78 2.91
C GLY A 49 0.39 -9.19 4.27
N LEU A 50 -0.63 -8.31 4.35
CA LEU A 50 -1.16 -7.80 5.64
C LEU A 50 -2.05 -8.83 6.34
N HIS A 51 -2.62 -9.77 5.58
CA HIS A 51 -3.29 -10.95 6.11
C HIS A 51 -2.60 -12.20 5.58
N SER A 52 -2.24 -13.11 6.47
CA SER A 52 -1.86 -14.47 6.06
C SER A 52 -3.05 -15.16 5.40
N VAL A 53 -2.80 -15.98 4.42
CA VAL A 53 -3.83 -16.82 3.80
C VAL A 53 -4.05 -18.10 4.62
N THR A 54 -5.22 -18.71 4.52
CA THR A 54 -5.52 -19.99 5.17
C THR A 54 -5.19 -21.15 4.24
N THR A 55 -5.45 -20.98 2.94
CA THR A 55 -5.15 -21.96 1.88
C THR A 55 -4.75 -21.23 0.61
N GLY A 56 -4.08 -21.92 -0.30
CA GLY A 56 -3.69 -21.40 -1.60
C GLY A 56 -2.44 -20.51 -1.57
N HIS A 57 -2.12 -19.92 -2.70
CA HIS A 57 -0.87 -19.22 -2.93
C HIS A 57 -1.07 -17.87 -3.61
N ILE A 58 -0.12 -16.94 -3.38
CA ILE A 58 -0.06 -15.64 -4.04
C ILE A 58 1.34 -15.44 -4.58
N TYR A 59 1.46 -15.30 -5.89
CA TYR A 59 2.74 -15.17 -6.58
C TYR A 59 2.96 -13.75 -7.12
N TYR A 60 4.13 -13.19 -6.85
CA TYR A 60 4.68 -11.99 -7.49
C TYR A 60 5.77 -12.41 -8.47
N GLY A 61 5.42 -12.57 -9.75
CA GLY A 61 6.27 -13.30 -10.71
C GLY A 61 6.45 -14.73 -10.23
N ASP A 62 7.70 -15.12 -9.95
CA ASP A 62 8.04 -16.46 -9.45
C ASP A 62 8.14 -16.52 -7.90
N ARG A 63 7.91 -15.42 -7.21
CA ARG A 63 8.02 -15.33 -5.74
C ARG A 63 6.68 -15.62 -5.09
N ASP A 64 6.59 -16.68 -4.29
CA ASP A 64 5.40 -17.03 -3.51
C ASP A 64 5.39 -16.25 -2.18
N LEU A 65 4.53 -15.25 -2.09
CA LEU A 65 4.32 -14.42 -0.90
C LEU A 65 3.95 -15.26 0.33
N THR A 66 3.23 -16.37 0.15
CA THR A 66 2.70 -17.16 1.27
C THR A 66 3.79 -17.95 2.01
N THR A 67 4.94 -18.13 1.37
CA THR A 67 6.11 -18.86 1.94
C THR A 67 7.23 -17.94 2.37
N MET A 68 7.10 -16.61 2.16
CA MET A 68 8.13 -15.62 2.48
C MET A 68 8.37 -15.49 3.98
N ASN A 69 9.63 -15.42 4.35
CA ASN A 69 10.02 -14.97 5.69
C ASN A 69 9.88 -13.43 5.84
N SER A 70 10.02 -12.93 7.06
CA SER A 70 9.83 -11.49 7.37
C SER A 70 10.74 -10.57 6.56
N LYS A 71 11.98 -10.97 6.27
CA LYS A 71 12.93 -10.19 5.47
C LYS A 71 12.50 -10.10 4.01
N GLN A 72 12.11 -11.23 3.42
CA GLN A 72 11.63 -11.31 2.04
C GLN A 72 10.31 -10.52 1.87
N LEU A 73 9.41 -10.63 2.85
CA LEU A 73 8.15 -9.90 2.84
C LEU A 73 8.36 -8.38 2.96
N LYS A 74 9.35 -7.95 3.77
CA LYS A 74 9.75 -6.54 3.86
C LYS A 74 10.23 -6.04 2.49
N SER A 75 11.16 -6.76 1.86
CA SER A 75 11.68 -6.40 0.53
C SER A 75 10.58 -6.35 -0.54
N LEU A 76 9.65 -7.31 -0.54
CA LEU A 76 8.51 -7.27 -1.46
C LEU A 76 7.63 -6.04 -1.25
N ARG A 77 7.38 -5.64 0.01
CA ARG A 77 6.55 -4.46 0.32
C ARG A 77 7.20 -3.14 -0.09
N GLU A 78 8.52 -3.07 -0.12
CA GLU A 78 9.27 -1.91 -0.64
C GLU A 78 9.05 -1.70 -2.15
N GLU A 79 8.66 -2.77 -2.88
CA GLU A 79 8.32 -2.72 -4.30
C GLU A 79 6.83 -2.37 -4.57
N ILE A 80 6.00 -2.30 -3.52
CA ILE A 80 4.54 -2.16 -3.64
C ILE A 80 4.10 -0.82 -3.05
N GLY A 81 3.59 0.06 -3.89
CA GLY A 81 2.88 1.24 -3.42
C GLY A 81 1.43 0.93 -3.04
N VAL A 82 0.99 1.37 -1.87
CA VAL A 82 -0.38 1.15 -1.38
C VAL A 82 -1.03 2.47 -0.99
N VAL A 83 -2.17 2.76 -1.61
CA VAL A 83 -3.01 3.89 -1.22
C VAL A 83 -4.18 3.39 -0.40
N PHE A 84 -4.30 3.86 0.85
CA PHE A 84 -5.41 3.51 1.72
C PHE A 84 -6.59 4.47 1.55
N GLN A 85 -7.77 3.95 1.76
CA GLN A 85 -8.98 4.78 1.87
C GLN A 85 -8.83 5.71 3.09
N GLY A 86 -8.93 7.01 2.88
CA GLY A 86 -8.70 8.01 3.92
C GLY A 86 -7.27 8.55 4.00
N GLY A 87 -6.34 8.09 3.14
CA GLY A 87 -4.98 8.62 3.01
C GLY A 87 -3.95 8.00 3.95
N ALA A 88 -4.36 7.47 5.11
CA ALA A 88 -3.48 6.89 6.14
C ALA A 88 -2.31 7.83 6.54
N LEU A 89 -2.60 9.12 6.68
CA LEU A 89 -1.64 10.12 7.14
C LEU A 89 -1.59 10.12 8.66
N PHE A 90 -0.42 10.42 9.21
CA PHE A 90 -0.22 10.67 10.62
C PHE A 90 -0.68 12.09 10.96
N ASP A 91 -1.76 12.21 11.72
CA ASP A 91 -2.34 13.51 12.07
C ASP A 91 -1.41 14.37 12.94
N SER A 92 -0.44 13.74 13.63
CA SER A 92 0.57 14.40 14.45
C SER A 92 1.79 14.89 13.68
N GLN A 93 1.87 14.65 12.38
CA GLN A 93 2.97 15.02 11.50
C GLN A 93 2.48 16.01 10.44
N THR A 94 3.38 16.91 10.02
CA THR A 94 3.11 17.78 8.88
C THR A 94 3.00 17.00 7.57
N VAL A 95 2.54 17.63 6.52
CA VAL A 95 2.50 17.05 5.17
C VAL A 95 3.90 16.61 4.73
N LEU A 96 4.91 17.44 4.93
CA LEU A 96 6.29 17.09 4.59
C LEU A 96 6.80 15.89 5.37
N GLU A 97 6.57 15.86 6.69
CA GLU A 97 6.96 14.74 7.55
C GLU A 97 6.27 13.44 7.16
N ASN A 98 4.98 13.50 6.81
CA ASN A 98 4.25 12.36 6.27
C ASN A 98 4.93 11.82 4.99
N VAL A 99 5.28 12.70 4.03
CA VAL A 99 5.96 12.30 2.78
C VAL A 99 7.36 11.76 3.05
N MET A 100 8.07 12.31 4.03
CA MET A 100 9.40 11.83 4.44
C MET A 100 9.37 10.51 5.20
N PHE A 101 8.25 10.12 5.79
CA PHE A 101 8.15 8.97 6.68
C PHE A 101 8.70 7.66 6.06
N PRO A 102 8.30 7.23 4.84
CA PRO A 102 8.87 6.03 4.24
C PRO A 102 10.37 6.19 3.91
N LEU A 103 10.83 7.39 3.52
CA LEU A 103 12.26 7.63 3.31
C LEU A 103 13.06 7.47 4.62
N ASN A 104 12.46 7.85 5.76
CA ASN A 104 13.09 7.66 7.07
C ASN A 104 13.19 6.19 7.48
N LEU A 105 12.26 5.34 7.03
CA LEU A 105 12.23 3.91 7.34
C LEU A 105 13.09 3.06 6.40
N PHE A 106 13.22 3.46 5.14
CA PHE A 106 13.70 2.56 4.08
C PHE A 106 14.89 3.11 3.29
N SER A 107 15.38 4.33 3.59
CA SER A 107 16.54 4.88 2.89
C SER A 107 17.62 5.38 3.85
N ASP A 108 18.87 5.26 3.42
CA ASP A 108 20.05 5.76 4.11
C ASP A 108 20.43 7.20 3.70
N LEU A 109 19.55 7.89 2.99
CA LEU A 109 19.75 9.29 2.57
C LEU A 109 19.88 10.21 3.79
N SER A 110 20.66 11.29 3.65
CA SER A 110 20.71 12.37 4.65
C SER A 110 19.33 13.04 4.81
N TYR A 111 19.17 13.80 5.89
CA TYR A 111 17.93 14.54 6.13
C TYR A 111 17.62 15.51 4.99
N GLU A 112 18.62 16.23 4.49
CA GLU A 112 18.50 17.19 3.40
C GLU A 112 18.06 16.52 2.11
N GLU A 113 18.66 15.40 1.74
CA GLU A 113 18.27 14.63 0.54
C GLU A 113 16.83 14.10 0.64
N LYS A 114 16.42 13.60 1.82
CA LYS A 114 15.05 13.15 2.07
C LYS A 114 14.06 14.31 1.94
N ARG A 115 14.41 15.47 2.50
CA ARG A 115 13.60 16.67 2.44
C ARG A 115 13.44 17.19 1.00
N GLU A 116 14.53 17.26 0.25
CA GLU A 116 14.49 17.65 -1.17
C GLU A 116 13.62 16.69 -1.98
N ARG A 117 13.77 15.38 -1.76
CA ARG A 117 12.96 14.36 -2.43
C ARG A 117 11.47 14.52 -2.10
N ALA A 118 11.13 14.74 -0.84
CA ALA A 118 9.76 14.92 -0.40
C ALA A 118 9.15 16.21 -1.00
N LEU A 119 9.87 17.33 -1.00
CA LEU A 119 9.43 18.56 -1.64
C LEU A 119 9.23 18.38 -3.15
N PHE A 120 10.15 17.69 -3.82
CA PHE A 120 9.98 17.35 -5.23
C PHE A 120 8.69 16.56 -5.48
N CYS A 121 8.37 15.57 -4.64
CA CYS A 121 7.14 14.79 -4.76
C CYS A 121 5.89 15.66 -4.53
N LEU A 122 5.90 16.54 -3.53
CA LEU A 122 4.80 17.48 -3.27
C LEU A 122 4.60 18.44 -4.43
N HIS A 123 5.68 18.96 -5.01
CA HIS A 123 5.60 19.82 -6.19
C HIS A 123 4.98 19.09 -7.41
N ARG A 124 5.32 17.82 -7.60
CA ARG A 124 4.76 17.00 -8.69
C ARG A 124 3.24 16.81 -8.61
N VAL A 125 2.66 16.91 -7.43
CA VAL A 125 1.21 16.81 -7.19
C VAL A 125 0.57 18.16 -6.87
N GLU A 126 1.27 19.27 -7.19
CA GLU A 126 0.80 20.65 -7.06
C GLU A 126 0.44 21.07 -5.62
N LEU A 127 1.06 20.43 -4.63
CA LEU A 127 0.91 20.79 -3.22
C LEU A 127 2.00 21.75 -2.72
N ASN A 128 2.21 22.82 -3.48
CA ASN A 128 3.14 23.87 -3.11
C ASN A 128 2.59 24.65 -1.90
N LYS A 129 3.43 24.95 -0.92
CA LYS A 129 3.09 25.68 0.33
C LYS A 129 2.20 24.88 1.30
N ALA A 130 2.12 23.57 1.18
CA ALA A 130 1.41 22.71 2.11
C ALA A 130 2.35 21.93 3.03
N GLU A 131 3.67 22.09 2.86
CA GLU A 131 4.70 21.30 3.53
C GLU A 131 4.62 21.35 5.05
N ASP A 132 4.32 22.54 5.60
CA ASP A 132 4.27 22.79 7.05
C ASP A 132 2.86 22.62 7.64
N LEU A 133 1.85 22.34 6.80
CA LEU A 133 0.48 22.12 7.25
C LEU A 133 0.30 20.71 7.81
N TYR A 134 -0.61 20.58 8.76
CA TYR A 134 -1.05 19.28 9.26
C TYR A 134 -2.19 18.69 8.42
N PRO A 135 -2.42 17.36 8.47
CA PRO A 135 -3.53 16.73 7.74
C PRO A 135 -4.92 17.35 8.06
N SER A 136 -5.11 17.90 9.25
CA SER A 136 -6.35 18.60 9.62
C SER A 136 -6.55 19.94 8.90
N GLU A 137 -5.47 20.56 8.41
CA GLU A 137 -5.46 21.89 7.78
C GLU A 137 -5.57 21.82 6.26
N ILE A 138 -5.44 20.61 5.66
CA ILE A 138 -5.55 20.40 4.22
C ILE A 138 -6.91 19.80 3.84
N SER A 139 -7.39 20.13 2.65
CA SER A 139 -8.66 19.60 2.14
C SER A 139 -8.61 18.09 1.89
N GLY A 140 -9.75 17.43 1.89
CA GLY A 140 -9.85 16.01 1.55
C GLY A 140 -9.30 15.68 0.15
N GLY A 141 -9.37 16.64 -0.78
CA GLY A 141 -8.76 16.54 -2.10
C GLY A 141 -7.23 16.53 -2.05
N MET A 142 -6.63 17.28 -1.14
CA MET A 142 -5.17 17.34 -0.96
C MET A 142 -4.61 16.12 -0.21
N LYS A 143 -5.41 15.47 0.66
CA LYS A 143 -4.96 14.27 1.41
C LYS A 143 -4.61 13.11 0.51
N LYS A 144 -5.33 12.92 -0.60
CA LYS A 144 -5.04 11.83 -1.55
C LYS A 144 -3.69 12.01 -2.24
N PRO A 145 -3.39 13.17 -2.88
CA PRO A 145 -2.06 13.41 -3.43
C PRO A 145 -0.92 13.17 -2.44
N VAL A 146 -1.03 13.64 -1.18
CA VAL A 146 -0.02 13.36 -0.15
C VAL A 146 0.20 11.85 0.02
N SER A 147 -0.87 11.05 0.01
CA SER A 147 -0.75 9.60 0.12
C SER A 147 -0.10 8.93 -1.10
N TYR A 148 -0.10 9.57 -2.28
CA TYR A 148 0.57 9.06 -3.48
C TYR A 148 2.06 9.38 -3.51
N THR A 149 2.51 10.38 -2.79
CA THR A 149 3.92 10.78 -2.77
C THR A 149 4.81 9.81 -1.99
N HIS A 150 4.21 8.81 -1.32
CA HIS A 150 4.93 7.70 -0.69
C HIS A 150 5.36 6.61 -1.67
N LEU A 151 4.91 6.67 -2.91
CA LEU A 151 5.16 5.68 -3.97
C LEU A 151 6.38 6.10 -4.85
#